data_74d997d5c93bf4da75b6e262802f2c01
#
_entry.id   74d997d5c93bf4da75b6e262802f2c01
#
_cell.length_a   1.000
_cell.length_b   1.000
_cell.length_c   1.000
_cell.angle_alpha   90.00
_cell.angle_beta   90.00
_cell.angle_gamma   90.00
#
_symmetry.space_group_name_H-M   'P 1'
#
loop_
_entity.id
_entity.type
_entity.pdbx_description
1 polymer ?
#
loop_
_entity_poly.entity_id
_entity_poly.type
_entity_poly.pdbx_seq_one_letter_code
_entity_poly.pdbx_strand_id
1 'polypeptide(L)'
;MRRIAWVIAWLSLVSVAWAAGGDTNPMNHDPQVREAFAHFYNLDFTGAVQRFERIRAEHPGDPQATAYLLETLLFQELYRQDLLDTTFYANDGFLTGKHATSSDPAARARILGLATEAVREADAILSKNPNDVHALFARGWVRALQTAYLAMVDRDFRGGFKLATKAKDDEERVLQIDPNYVDAKLVVGVYQYVVGALPWPFKILIGFAGITGSKSTGLAMLHEAAAHGVNTSVEARTVIALFLRRESKYQEAIQVIRTLKSEYPRDFLFHLEEANLRKDAGEGMAAVVAYRELLASAARPGYFTESQLELAYFGLGEALRGQRHYAEAAEAYEKAAWTQKVGPELKIRSLLAAGECHDVSGQRSLAVKSYQGAIDAGPNTSRADVARKRLRTPYKGN
;
A
#
# COMPACT_ATOMS: atom_id res chain seq x y z
N MET A 1 20.08 67.29 -46.32
CA MET A 1 19.63 66.02 -46.92
C MET A 1 19.70 64.94 -45.77
N ARG A 2 18.58 64.73 -45.16
CA ARG A 2 18.47 63.78 -44.00
C ARG A 2 17.93 62.49 -44.53
N ARG A 3 18.70 61.37 -44.36
CA ARG A 3 18.25 60.00 -44.63
C ARG A 3 17.66 59.44 -43.34
N ILE A 4 16.36 59.19 -43.36
CA ILE A 4 15.63 58.50 -42.28
C ILE A 4 15.77 57.04 -42.57
N ALA A 5 16.46 56.33 -41.61
CA ALA A 5 16.55 54.84 -41.59
C ALA A 5 15.36 54.32 -40.84
N TRP A 6 14.54 53.50 -41.49
CA TRP A 6 13.47 52.73 -40.86
C TRP A 6 14.07 51.45 -40.26
N VAL A 7 14.07 51.37 -38.94
CA VAL A 7 14.38 50.13 -38.21
C VAL A 7 13.07 49.36 -38.07
N ILE A 8 12.91 48.31 -38.86
CA ILE A 8 11.82 47.33 -38.67
C ILE A 8 12.24 46.40 -37.56
N ALA A 9 11.65 46.59 -36.36
CA ALA A 9 11.76 45.65 -35.26
C ALA A 9 10.87 44.43 -35.56
N TRP A 10 11.51 43.31 -35.86
CA TRP A 10 10.87 42.02 -35.87
C TRP A 10 10.67 41.60 -34.41
N LEU A 11 9.46 41.78 -33.91
CA LEU A 11 8.98 41.10 -32.72
C LEU A 11 8.76 39.63 -33.09
N SER A 12 9.76 38.78 -32.82
CA SER A 12 9.59 37.35 -32.77
C SER A 12 8.72 37.03 -31.56
N LEU A 13 7.43 36.84 -31.81
CA LEU A 13 6.55 36.12 -30.91
C LEU A 13 7.12 34.70 -30.78
N VAL A 14 7.92 34.48 -29.75
CA VAL A 14 8.17 33.14 -29.25
C VAL A 14 6.84 32.70 -28.60
N SER A 15 5.99 32.07 -29.41
CA SER A 15 4.92 31.24 -28.88
C SER A 15 5.61 30.16 -28.06
N VAL A 16 5.65 30.35 -26.75
CA VAL A 16 5.82 29.25 -25.82
C VAL A 16 4.59 28.37 -26.06
N ALA A 17 4.73 27.42 -26.98
CA ALA A 17 3.85 26.28 -27.00
C ALA A 17 4.05 25.62 -25.63
N TRP A 18 3.11 25.87 -24.75
CA TRP A 18 2.89 24.92 -23.68
C TRP A 18 2.64 23.60 -24.39
N ALA A 19 3.63 22.72 -24.37
CA ALA A 19 3.41 21.32 -24.71
C ALA A 19 2.23 20.89 -23.83
N ALA A 20 1.07 20.72 -24.45
CA ALA A 20 -0.05 20.07 -23.81
C ALA A 20 0.49 18.73 -23.29
N GLY A 21 0.44 18.54 -21.98
CA GLY A 21 1.10 17.45 -21.29
C GLY A 21 0.84 16.10 -21.95
N GLY A 22 1.93 15.52 -22.48
CA GLY A 22 1.99 14.13 -22.90
C GLY A 22 2.42 13.21 -21.77
N ASP A 23 2.53 13.69 -20.55
CA ASP A 23 3.12 13.03 -19.39
C ASP A 23 2.15 12.17 -18.57
N THR A 24 0.84 12.24 -18.83
CA THR A 24 -0.22 11.48 -18.16
C THR A 24 -1.52 11.47 -18.97
N ASN A 25 -2.49 10.65 -18.55
CA ASN A 25 -3.86 10.71 -19.10
C ASN A 25 -4.49 12.07 -18.74
N PRO A 26 -5.08 12.83 -19.71
CA PRO A 26 -5.72 14.12 -19.43
C PRO A 26 -6.77 14.09 -18.32
N MET A 27 -7.45 12.97 -18.13
CA MET A 27 -8.42 12.76 -17.04
C MET A 27 -7.81 12.93 -15.65
N ASN A 28 -6.50 12.67 -15.47
CA ASN A 28 -5.79 12.90 -14.21
C ASN A 28 -5.74 14.37 -13.78
N HIS A 29 -5.93 15.29 -14.73
CA HIS A 29 -6.00 16.73 -14.46
C HIS A 29 -7.42 17.21 -14.15
N ASP A 30 -8.45 16.36 -14.34
CA ASP A 30 -9.83 16.70 -14.03
C ASP A 30 -10.00 16.95 -12.52
N PRO A 31 -10.59 18.11 -12.12
CA PRO A 31 -10.85 18.40 -10.70
C PRO A 31 -11.71 17.36 -10.00
N GLN A 32 -12.66 16.72 -10.70
CA GLN A 32 -13.51 15.68 -10.12
C GLN A 32 -12.72 14.40 -9.82
N VAL A 33 -11.80 14.03 -10.72
CA VAL A 33 -10.88 12.90 -10.52
C VAL A 33 -9.96 13.17 -9.33
N ARG A 34 -9.38 14.36 -9.25
CA ARG A 34 -8.52 14.75 -8.12
C ARG A 34 -9.28 14.79 -6.79
N GLU A 35 -10.53 15.25 -6.79
CA GLU A 35 -11.40 15.20 -5.60
C GLU A 35 -11.66 13.74 -5.18
N ALA A 36 -11.97 12.86 -6.14
CA ALA A 36 -12.19 11.45 -5.85
C ALA A 36 -10.95 10.78 -5.25
N PHE A 37 -9.76 11.06 -5.77
CA PHE A 37 -8.48 10.59 -5.19
C PHE A 37 -8.19 11.22 -3.82
N ALA A 38 -8.59 12.47 -3.55
CA ALA A 38 -8.45 13.06 -2.23
C ALA A 38 -9.30 12.31 -1.17
N HIS A 39 -10.47 11.80 -1.53
CA HIS A 39 -11.24 10.88 -0.69
C HIS A 39 -10.52 9.54 -0.52
N PHE A 40 -10.05 8.95 -1.62
CA PHE A 40 -9.33 7.68 -1.64
C PHE A 40 -8.10 7.70 -0.73
N TYR A 41 -7.20 8.69 -0.88
CA TYR A 41 -5.99 8.82 -0.06
C TYR A 41 -6.23 9.26 1.39
N ASN A 42 -7.45 9.61 1.75
CA ASN A 42 -7.87 9.79 3.14
C ASN A 42 -8.71 8.62 3.66
N LEU A 43 -8.68 7.47 2.97
CA LEU A 43 -9.40 6.23 3.31
C LEU A 43 -10.94 6.41 3.36
N ASP A 44 -11.48 7.46 2.76
CA ASP A 44 -12.92 7.58 2.54
C ASP A 44 -13.31 6.81 1.26
N PHE A 45 -13.20 5.49 1.34
CA PHE A 45 -13.51 4.61 0.22
C PHE A 45 -14.95 4.78 -0.29
N THR A 46 -15.92 5.01 0.61
CA THR A 46 -17.31 5.22 0.21
C THR A 46 -17.46 6.49 -0.63
N GLY A 47 -16.86 7.58 -0.20
CA GLY A 47 -16.87 8.85 -0.95
C GLY A 47 -16.12 8.75 -2.28
N ALA A 48 -14.99 8.03 -2.31
CA ALA A 48 -14.22 7.78 -3.53
C ALA A 48 -14.99 6.92 -4.54
N VAL A 49 -15.58 5.79 -4.10
CA VAL A 49 -16.38 4.89 -4.94
C VAL A 49 -17.53 5.63 -5.61
N GLN A 50 -18.31 6.41 -4.84
CA GLN A 50 -19.45 7.17 -5.38
C GLN A 50 -19.02 8.15 -6.48
N ARG A 51 -17.86 8.78 -6.32
CA ARG A 51 -17.31 9.73 -7.31
C ARG A 51 -16.81 9.00 -8.56
N PHE A 52 -16.04 7.94 -8.38
CA PHE A 52 -15.51 7.18 -9.53
C PHE A 52 -16.61 6.42 -10.29
N GLU A 53 -17.70 5.98 -9.63
CA GLU A 53 -18.88 5.46 -10.33
C GLU A 53 -19.52 6.52 -11.22
N ARG A 54 -19.61 7.78 -10.76
CA ARG A 54 -20.13 8.89 -11.56
C ARG A 54 -19.20 9.20 -12.74
N ILE A 55 -17.90 9.35 -12.49
CA ILE A 55 -16.91 9.62 -13.53
C ILE A 55 -16.96 8.53 -14.61
N ARG A 56 -17.03 7.26 -14.21
CA ARG A 56 -17.17 6.15 -15.15
C ARG A 56 -18.47 6.20 -15.96
N ALA A 57 -19.57 6.62 -15.35
CA ALA A 57 -20.85 6.80 -16.05
C ALA A 57 -20.81 7.96 -17.06
N GLU A 58 -20.04 9.00 -16.78
CA GLU A 58 -19.81 10.16 -17.66
C GLU A 58 -18.85 9.83 -18.82
N HIS A 59 -17.97 8.81 -18.64
CA HIS A 59 -16.97 8.35 -19.62
C HIS A 59 -17.16 6.87 -19.98
N PRO A 60 -18.28 6.49 -20.62
CA PRO A 60 -18.56 5.08 -20.91
C PRO A 60 -17.56 4.50 -21.93
N GLY A 61 -16.97 3.36 -21.59
CA GLY A 61 -15.98 2.68 -22.43
C GLY A 61 -14.56 3.25 -22.32
N ASP A 62 -14.32 4.17 -21.40
CA ASP A 62 -12.98 4.66 -21.10
C ASP A 62 -12.29 3.74 -20.08
N PRO A 63 -11.19 3.05 -20.45
CA PRO A 63 -10.50 2.12 -19.57
C PRO A 63 -9.89 2.78 -18.33
N GLN A 64 -9.53 4.07 -18.41
CA GLN A 64 -8.95 4.81 -17.28
C GLN A 64 -10.02 5.10 -16.22
N ALA A 65 -11.22 5.49 -16.62
CA ALA A 65 -12.34 5.70 -15.70
C ALA A 65 -12.74 4.39 -14.99
N THR A 66 -12.71 3.27 -15.72
CA THR A 66 -12.96 1.94 -15.13
C THR A 66 -11.82 1.53 -14.20
N ALA A 67 -10.55 1.87 -14.52
CA ALA A 67 -9.39 1.58 -13.69
C ALA A 67 -9.41 2.31 -12.35
N TYR A 68 -9.85 3.57 -12.28
CA TYR A 68 -9.97 4.31 -11.01
C TYR A 68 -10.94 3.64 -10.04
N LEU A 69 -12.10 3.20 -10.54
CA LEU A 69 -13.07 2.50 -9.70
C LEU A 69 -12.52 1.13 -9.24
N LEU A 70 -11.87 0.40 -10.14
CA LEU A 70 -11.19 -0.86 -9.82
C LEU A 70 -10.16 -0.68 -8.71
N GLU A 71 -9.28 0.31 -8.85
CA GLU A 71 -8.26 0.64 -7.87
C GLU A 71 -8.86 0.90 -6.49
N THR A 72 -9.87 1.76 -6.44
CA THR A 72 -10.55 2.10 -5.18
C THR A 72 -11.15 0.88 -4.50
N LEU A 73 -11.83 0.01 -5.23
CA LEU A 73 -12.45 -1.20 -4.69
C LEU A 73 -11.41 -2.25 -4.28
N LEU A 74 -10.32 -2.36 -5.03
CA LEU A 74 -9.20 -3.23 -4.67
C LEU A 74 -8.56 -2.79 -3.35
N PHE A 75 -8.22 -1.50 -3.22
CA PHE A 75 -7.59 -0.99 -1.99
C PHE A 75 -8.55 -1.05 -0.80
N GLN A 76 -9.85 -0.82 -0.99
CA GLN A 76 -10.86 -1.04 0.03
C GLN A 76 -10.86 -2.51 0.51
N GLU A 77 -10.78 -3.48 -0.39
CA GLU A 77 -10.72 -4.90 -0.04
C GLU A 77 -9.40 -5.27 0.66
N LEU A 78 -8.27 -4.74 0.18
CA LEU A 78 -6.97 -4.95 0.83
C LEU A 78 -6.97 -4.33 2.25
N TYR A 79 -7.55 -3.14 2.41
CA TYR A 79 -7.71 -2.49 3.72
C TYR A 79 -8.55 -3.35 4.67
N ARG A 80 -9.70 -3.86 4.21
CA ARG A 80 -10.59 -4.72 4.98
C ARG A 80 -9.91 -5.99 5.50
N GLN A 81 -8.89 -6.47 4.79
CA GLN A 81 -8.14 -7.68 5.12
C GLN A 81 -6.81 -7.41 5.84
N ASP A 82 -6.56 -6.18 6.30
CA ASP A 82 -5.30 -5.72 6.92
C ASP A 82 -4.06 -5.91 6.01
N LEU A 83 -4.26 -6.03 4.68
CA LEU A 83 -3.20 -6.26 3.70
C LEU A 83 -2.48 -4.99 3.26
N LEU A 84 -2.87 -3.81 3.75
CA LEU A 84 -2.16 -2.56 3.51
C LEU A 84 -1.16 -2.21 4.62
N ASP A 85 -1.11 -2.98 5.71
CA ASP A 85 -0.04 -2.84 6.72
C ASP A 85 1.29 -3.33 6.14
N THR A 86 2.23 -2.42 5.94
CA THR A 86 3.52 -2.73 5.32
C THR A 86 4.42 -3.61 6.19
N THR A 87 4.14 -3.73 7.49
CA THR A 87 4.86 -4.66 8.40
C THR A 87 4.79 -6.09 7.89
N PHE A 88 3.69 -6.41 7.23
CA PHE A 88 3.44 -7.70 6.62
C PHE A 88 4.45 -8.06 5.52
N TYR A 89 4.93 -7.05 4.78
CA TYR A 89 5.84 -7.20 3.64
C TYR A 89 7.30 -6.87 3.97
N ALA A 90 7.61 -6.57 5.24
CA ALA A 90 8.95 -6.16 5.66
C ALA A 90 10.04 -7.22 5.37
N ASN A 91 9.67 -8.49 5.21
CA ASN A 91 10.58 -9.59 4.85
C ASN A 91 9.88 -10.62 3.95
N ASP A 92 10.60 -11.66 3.54
CA ASP A 92 10.05 -12.69 2.63
C ASP A 92 9.10 -13.69 3.28
N GLY A 93 8.85 -13.57 4.59
CA GLY A 93 7.93 -14.45 5.32
C GLY A 93 6.50 -14.40 4.79
N PHE A 94 6.10 -13.29 4.17
CA PHE A 94 4.79 -13.19 3.55
C PHE A 94 4.60 -14.17 2.37
N LEU A 95 5.67 -14.54 1.66
CA LEU A 95 5.62 -15.49 0.55
C LEU A 95 5.31 -16.92 1.02
N THR A 96 5.77 -17.28 2.20
CA THR A 96 5.67 -18.64 2.75
C THR A 96 4.63 -18.77 3.87
N GLY A 97 4.25 -17.65 4.50
CA GLY A 97 3.30 -17.61 5.60
C GLY A 97 1.88 -18.03 5.17
N LYS A 98 1.20 -18.78 6.04
CA LYS A 98 -0.23 -19.05 5.88
C LYS A 98 -1.00 -17.85 6.43
N HIS A 99 -1.59 -17.06 5.55
CA HIS A 99 -2.52 -16.02 5.93
C HIS A 99 -3.93 -16.45 5.56
N ALA A 100 -4.83 -16.40 6.52
CA ALA A 100 -6.24 -16.63 6.27
C ALA A 100 -6.80 -15.34 5.63
N THR A 101 -6.83 -15.30 4.31
CA THR A 101 -7.58 -14.26 3.59
C THR A 101 -9.06 -14.67 3.57
N SER A 102 -9.92 -13.77 4.02
CA SER A 102 -11.37 -13.95 3.92
C SER A 102 -11.89 -13.11 2.76
N SER A 103 -11.76 -13.63 1.55
CA SER A 103 -12.29 -12.98 0.36
C SER A 103 -13.81 -12.96 0.41
N ASP A 104 -14.40 -11.76 0.31
CA ASP A 104 -15.82 -11.61 0.01
C ASP A 104 -16.07 -11.98 -1.45
N PRO A 105 -16.89 -13.03 -1.76
CA PRO A 105 -17.15 -13.46 -3.13
C PRO A 105 -17.75 -12.35 -4.00
N ALA A 106 -18.57 -11.45 -3.43
CA ALA A 106 -19.18 -10.36 -4.18
C ALA A 106 -18.15 -9.27 -4.52
N ALA A 107 -17.32 -8.86 -3.55
CA ALA A 107 -16.21 -7.93 -3.78
C ALA A 107 -15.23 -8.51 -4.81
N ARG A 108 -14.86 -9.79 -4.68
CA ARG A 108 -14.01 -10.48 -5.64
C ARG A 108 -14.58 -10.45 -7.05
N ALA A 109 -15.84 -10.80 -7.21
CA ALA A 109 -16.49 -10.83 -8.53
C ALA A 109 -16.54 -9.43 -9.15
N ARG A 110 -16.81 -8.39 -8.34
CA ARG A 110 -16.82 -6.99 -8.79
C ARG A 110 -15.44 -6.51 -9.23
N ILE A 111 -14.40 -6.75 -8.43
CA ILE A 111 -13.01 -6.37 -8.73
C ILE A 111 -12.54 -7.04 -10.02
N LEU A 112 -12.68 -8.37 -10.13
CA LEU A 112 -12.24 -9.10 -11.32
C LEU A 112 -13.09 -8.78 -12.56
N GLY A 113 -14.37 -8.48 -12.38
CA GLY A 113 -15.26 -8.01 -13.43
C GLY A 113 -14.81 -6.68 -14.02
N LEU A 114 -14.56 -5.67 -13.18
CA LEU A 114 -14.04 -4.36 -13.60
C LEU A 114 -12.68 -4.47 -14.29
N ALA A 115 -11.80 -5.32 -13.78
CA ALA A 115 -10.50 -5.53 -14.41
C ALA A 115 -10.64 -6.15 -15.82
N THR A 116 -11.54 -7.11 -15.99
CA THR A 116 -11.85 -7.71 -17.30
C THR A 116 -12.45 -6.69 -18.26
N GLU A 117 -13.34 -5.84 -17.75
CA GLU A 117 -13.99 -4.78 -18.51
C GLU A 117 -12.98 -3.73 -18.99
N ALA A 118 -12.16 -3.19 -18.09
CA ALA A 118 -11.15 -2.18 -18.45
C ALA A 118 -10.13 -2.70 -19.47
N VAL A 119 -9.68 -3.95 -19.34
CA VAL A 119 -8.80 -4.57 -20.34
C VAL A 119 -9.49 -4.66 -21.70
N ARG A 120 -10.76 -5.06 -21.74
CA ARG A 120 -11.56 -5.14 -23.00
C ARG A 120 -11.74 -3.75 -23.63
N GLU A 121 -12.00 -2.73 -22.82
CA GLU A 121 -12.13 -1.34 -23.27
C GLU A 121 -10.82 -0.84 -23.88
N ALA A 122 -9.68 -1.06 -23.21
CA ALA A 122 -8.36 -0.73 -23.72
C ALA A 122 -8.05 -1.49 -25.03
N ASP A 123 -8.32 -2.80 -25.08
CA ASP A 123 -8.09 -3.63 -26.27
C ASP A 123 -8.93 -3.16 -27.46
N ALA A 124 -10.15 -2.65 -27.24
CA ALA A 124 -10.98 -2.07 -28.30
C ALA A 124 -10.38 -0.80 -28.90
N ILE A 125 -9.71 0.04 -28.11
CA ILE A 125 -8.95 1.22 -28.57
C ILE A 125 -7.69 0.76 -29.31
N LEU A 126 -6.92 -0.14 -28.70
CA LEU A 126 -5.64 -0.61 -29.24
C LEU A 126 -5.79 -1.41 -30.54
N SER A 127 -6.95 -2.03 -30.77
CA SER A 127 -7.26 -2.68 -32.05
C SER A 127 -7.31 -1.70 -33.22
N LYS A 128 -7.63 -0.44 -32.96
CA LYS A 128 -7.70 0.65 -33.95
C LYS A 128 -6.39 1.47 -33.99
N ASN A 129 -5.80 1.71 -32.83
CA ASN A 129 -4.53 2.42 -32.66
C ASN A 129 -3.61 1.65 -31.69
N PRO A 130 -2.74 0.74 -32.16
CA PRO A 130 -1.87 -0.08 -31.31
C PRO A 130 -0.84 0.74 -30.50
N ASN A 131 -0.66 2.00 -30.82
CA ASN A 131 0.27 2.92 -30.16
C ASN A 131 -0.45 3.98 -29.30
N ASP A 132 -1.71 3.77 -28.96
CA ASP A 132 -2.42 4.66 -28.05
C ASP A 132 -1.85 4.55 -26.63
N VAL A 133 -1.11 5.58 -26.23
CA VAL A 133 -0.37 5.56 -24.95
C VAL A 133 -1.30 5.51 -23.74
N HIS A 134 -2.48 6.16 -23.81
CA HIS A 134 -3.43 6.18 -22.71
C HIS A 134 -4.11 4.82 -22.53
N ALA A 135 -4.47 4.16 -23.62
CA ALA A 135 -5.04 2.82 -23.57
C ALA A 135 -4.01 1.75 -23.16
N LEU A 136 -2.74 1.87 -23.59
CA LEU A 136 -1.64 1.02 -23.14
C LEU A 136 -1.42 1.19 -21.62
N PHE A 137 -1.30 2.43 -21.14
CA PHE A 137 -1.14 2.73 -19.72
C PHE A 137 -2.30 2.18 -18.90
N ALA A 138 -3.55 2.49 -19.25
CA ALA A 138 -4.72 1.99 -18.51
C ALA A 138 -4.73 0.44 -18.44
N ARG A 139 -4.39 -0.25 -19.55
CA ARG A 139 -4.31 -1.71 -19.57
C ARG A 139 -3.18 -2.26 -18.70
N GLY A 140 -2.02 -1.63 -18.75
CA GLY A 140 -0.86 -1.98 -17.92
C GLY A 140 -1.17 -1.77 -16.45
N TRP A 141 -1.75 -0.63 -16.09
CA TRP A 141 -2.18 -0.31 -14.73
C TRP A 141 -3.18 -1.32 -14.17
N VAL A 142 -4.24 -1.61 -14.93
CA VAL A 142 -5.24 -2.63 -14.54
C VAL A 142 -4.61 -4.00 -14.33
N ARG A 143 -3.68 -4.42 -15.17
CA ARG A 143 -2.93 -5.68 -15.00
C ARG A 143 -2.06 -5.67 -13.76
N ALA A 144 -1.47 -4.52 -13.41
CA ALA A 144 -0.71 -4.36 -12.16
C ALA A 144 -1.62 -4.47 -10.93
N LEU A 145 -2.80 -3.84 -10.95
CA LEU A 145 -3.81 -3.98 -9.89
C LEU A 145 -4.30 -5.43 -9.75
N GLN A 146 -4.58 -6.12 -10.85
CA GLN A 146 -4.91 -7.55 -10.82
C GLN A 146 -3.78 -8.40 -10.26
N THR A 147 -2.52 -8.06 -10.59
CA THR A 147 -1.35 -8.74 -10.01
C THR A 147 -1.33 -8.62 -8.50
N ALA A 148 -1.59 -7.42 -7.96
CA ALA A 148 -1.68 -7.20 -6.52
C ALA A 148 -2.79 -8.06 -5.90
N TYR A 149 -3.98 -8.10 -6.50
CA TYR A 149 -5.08 -8.94 -6.03
C TYR A 149 -4.70 -10.42 -6.00
N LEU A 150 -4.18 -10.97 -7.10
CA LEU A 150 -3.79 -12.38 -7.20
C LEU A 150 -2.71 -12.75 -6.19
N ALA A 151 -1.71 -11.88 -6.01
CA ALA A 151 -0.59 -12.15 -5.11
C ALA A 151 -0.99 -12.00 -3.63
N MET A 152 -1.74 -10.95 -3.28
CA MET A 152 -2.03 -10.60 -1.89
C MET A 152 -3.28 -11.31 -1.35
N VAL A 153 -4.34 -11.44 -2.17
CA VAL A 153 -5.63 -12.01 -1.75
C VAL A 153 -5.72 -13.49 -2.13
N ASP A 154 -5.60 -13.81 -3.41
CA ASP A 154 -5.75 -15.19 -3.91
C ASP A 154 -4.51 -16.06 -3.66
N ARG A 155 -3.36 -15.46 -3.31
CA ARG A 155 -2.06 -16.14 -3.12
C ARG A 155 -1.60 -16.93 -4.35
N ASP A 156 -2.09 -16.53 -5.53
CA ASP A 156 -1.63 -17.07 -6.81
C ASP A 156 -0.43 -16.29 -7.33
N PHE A 157 0.75 -16.56 -6.77
CA PHE A 157 1.99 -15.90 -7.18
C PHE A 157 2.39 -16.21 -8.63
N ARG A 158 2.00 -17.39 -9.15
CA ARG A 158 2.32 -17.78 -10.54
C ARG A 158 1.46 -16.99 -11.54
N GLY A 159 0.16 -16.93 -11.30
CA GLY A 159 -0.76 -16.13 -12.11
C GLY A 159 -0.41 -14.64 -12.02
N GLY A 160 -0.15 -14.15 -10.81
CA GLY A 160 0.30 -12.78 -10.57
C GLY A 160 1.57 -12.43 -11.31
N PHE A 161 2.61 -13.27 -11.28
CA PHE A 161 3.87 -13.01 -11.99
C PHE A 161 3.68 -12.94 -13.52
N LYS A 162 2.88 -13.84 -14.09
CA LYS A 162 2.55 -13.81 -15.54
C LYS A 162 1.86 -12.52 -15.93
N LEU A 163 0.98 -12.02 -15.05
CA LEU A 163 0.24 -10.79 -15.31
C LEU A 163 1.11 -9.54 -15.09
N ALA A 164 1.98 -9.55 -14.07
CA ALA A 164 2.98 -8.51 -13.84
C ALA A 164 3.90 -8.30 -15.05
N THR A 165 4.31 -9.38 -15.71
CA THR A 165 5.12 -9.29 -16.94
C THR A 165 4.36 -8.57 -18.05
N LYS A 166 3.07 -8.91 -18.25
CA LYS A 166 2.23 -8.23 -19.24
C LYS A 166 1.99 -6.76 -18.89
N ALA A 167 1.82 -6.44 -17.61
CA ALA A 167 1.69 -5.06 -17.14
C ALA A 167 2.95 -4.27 -17.47
N LYS A 168 4.13 -4.81 -17.12
CA LYS A 168 5.42 -4.22 -17.45
C LYS A 168 5.59 -3.99 -18.95
N ASP A 169 5.22 -4.98 -19.78
CA ASP A 169 5.38 -4.89 -21.24
C ASP A 169 4.51 -3.75 -21.83
N ASP A 170 3.29 -3.56 -21.33
CA ASP A 170 2.43 -2.44 -21.73
C ASP A 170 3.07 -1.09 -21.33
N GLU A 171 3.54 -0.97 -20.09
CA GLU A 171 4.11 0.29 -19.59
C GLU A 171 5.48 0.61 -20.22
N GLU A 172 6.32 -0.40 -20.48
CA GLU A 172 7.53 -0.22 -21.28
C GLU A 172 7.21 0.26 -22.69
N ARG A 173 6.10 -0.23 -23.29
CA ARG A 173 5.65 0.25 -24.58
C ARG A 173 5.19 1.71 -24.52
N VAL A 174 4.50 2.13 -23.46
CA VAL A 174 4.17 3.54 -23.21
C VAL A 174 5.46 4.38 -23.22
N LEU A 175 6.46 4.00 -22.42
CA LEU A 175 7.74 4.73 -22.31
C LEU A 175 8.57 4.73 -23.60
N GLN A 176 8.41 3.73 -24.48
CA GLN A 176 9.04 3.73 -25.81
C GLN A 176 8.39 4.74 -26.76
N ILE A 177 7.07 4.92 -26.68
CA ILE A 177 6.32 5.84 -27.52
C ILE A 177 6.42 7.26 -26.97
N ASP A 178 6.25 7.42 -25.68
CA ASP A 178 6.35 8.70 -24.96
C ASP A 178 7.22 8.55 -23.71
N PRO A 179 8.52 8.86 -23.77
CA PRO A 179 9.43 8.79 -22.63
C PRO A 179 9.05 9.73 -21.46
N ASN A 180 8.20 10.74 -21.72
CA ASN A 180 7.75 11.69 -20.70
C ASN A 180 6.51 11.22 -19.94
N TYR A 181 5.91 10.10 -20.33
CA TYR A 181 4.77 9.52 -19.62
C TYR A 181 5.22 8.90 -18.27
N VAL A 182 5.47 9.79 -17.29
CA VAL A 182 6.18 9.44 -16.05
C VAL A 182 5.39 8.44 -15.19
N ASP A 183 4.06 8.48 -15.24
CA ASP A 183 3.19 7.55 -14.49
C ASP A 183 3.49 6.08 -14.81
N ALA A 184 3.87 5.75 -16.04
CA ALA A 184 4.24 4.39 -16.45
C ALA A 184 5.48 3.82 -15.72
N LYS A 185 6.33 4.70 -15.17
CA LYS A 185 7.54 4.31 -14.44
C LYS A 185 7.25 3.61 -13.12
N LEU A 186 6.05 3.80 -12.53
CA LEU A 186 5.67 3.09 -11.31
C LEU A 186 5.67 1.58 -11.53
N VAL A 187 4.93 1.08 -12.50
CA VAL A 187 4.76 -0.37 -12.72
C VAL A 187 6.08 -1.00 -13.15
N VAL A 188 6.80 -0.37 -14.08
CA VAL A 188 8.11 -0.85 -14.53
C VAL A 188 9.11 -0.84 -13.37
N GLY A 189 9.13 0.23 -12.57
CA GLY A 189 10.02 0.37 -11.41
C GLY A 189 9.76 -0.70 -10.35
N VAL A 190 8.50 -0.95 -10.00
CA VAL A 190 8.11 -2.03 -9.07
C VAL A 190 8.56 -3.39 -9.61
N TYR A 191 8.29 -3.69 -10.87
CA TYR A 191 8.69 -4.95 -11.49
C TYR A 191 10.22 -5.14 -11.43
N GLN A 192 10.98 -4.13 -11.86
CA GLN A 192 12.45 -4.15 -11.87
C GLN A 192 13.02 -4.38 -10.46
N TYR A 193 12.47 -3.69 -9.46
CA TYR A 193 12.91 -3.86 -8.07
C TYR A 193 12.58 -5.24 -7.53
N VAL A 194 11.33 -5.69 -7.67
CA VAL A 194 10.87 -6.98 -7.12
C VAL A 194 11.64 -8.14 -7.73
N VAL A 195 11.76 -8.18 -9.06
CA VAL A 195 12.56 -9.22 -9.77
C VAL A 195 14.03 -9.16 -9.35
N GLY A 196 14.60 -7.94 -9.25
CA GLY A 196 15.96 -7.71 -8.79
C GLY A 196 16.19 -8.08 -7.32
N ALA A 197 15.14 -8.09 -6.49
CA ALA A 197 15.20 -8.43 -5.07
C ALA A 197 14.97 -9.93 -4.78
N LEU A 198 14.50 -10.71 -5.74
CA LEU A 198 14.24 -12.14 -5.54
C LEU A 198 15.47 -12.89 -5.03
N PRO A 199 15.32 -13.86 -4.12
CA PRO A 199 16.40 -14.74 -3.70
C PRO A 199 17.04 -15.48 -4.89
N TRP A 200 18.35 -15.76 -4.81
CA TRP A 200 19.11 -16.30 -5.93
C TRP A 200 18.55 -17.60 -6.55
N PRO A 201 17.94 -18.56 -5.82
CA PRO A 201 17.36 -19.74 -6.45
C PRO A 201 16.22 -19.40 -7.42
N PHE A 202 15.38 -18.42 -7.06
CA PHE A 202 14.31 -17.91 -7.93
C PHE A 202 14.88 -17.14 -9.13
N LYS A 203 15.96 -16.36 -8.93
CA LYS A 203 16.63 -15.65 -10.03
C LYS A 203 17.17 -16.61 -11.09
N ILE A 204 17.74 -17.76 -10.69
CA ILE A 204 18.19 -18.77 -11.65
C ILE A 204 16.99 -19.30 -12.45
N LEU A 205 15.90 -19.66 -11.78
CA LEU A 205 14.72 -20.22 -12.44
C LEU A 205 14.12 -19.25 -13.47
N ILE A 206 13.97 -17.97 -13.12
CA ILE A 206 13.42 -16.97 -14.04
C ILE A 206 14.47 -16.49 -15.06
N GLY A 207 15.76 -16.50 -14.73
CA GLY A 207 16.85 -16.12 -15.62
C GLY A 207 16.98 -17.02 -16.83
N PHE A 208 16.68 -18.33 -16.70
CA PHE A 208 16.58 -19.26 -17.84
C PHE A 208 15.46 -18.86 -18.82
N ALA A 209 14.46 -18.09 -18.37
CA ALA A 209 13.40 -17.53 -19.22
C ALA A 209 13.74 -16.13 -19.76
N GLY A 210 14.98 -15.63 -19.59
CA GLY A 210 15.40 -14.30 -20.02
C GLY A 210 14.86 -13.16 -19.18
N ILE A 211 14.30 -13.44 -18.00
CA ILE A 211 13.70 -12.45 -17.10
C ILE A 211 14.81 -11.86 -16.22
N THR A 212 14.99 -10.55 -16.30
CA THR A 212 15.96 -9.79 -15.52
C THR A 212 15.32 -8.64 -14.80
N GLY A 213 15.89 -8.24 -13.66
CA GLY A 213 15.47 -7.08 -12.89
C GLY A 213 16.65 -6.46 -12.14
N SER A 214 16.55 -5.17 -11.89
CA SER A 214 17.58 -4.38 -11.19
C SER A 214 16.92 -3.53 -10.10
N LYS A 215 17.32 -3.73 -8.85
CA LYS A 215 16.87 -2.93 -7.72
C LYS A 215 17.17 -1.43 -7.90
N SER A 216 18.38 -1.11 -8.37
CA SER A 216 18.81 0.27 -8.58
C SER A 216 18.01 0.97 -9.69
N THR A 217 17.79 0.28 -10.81
CA THR A 217 16.95 0.79 -11.91
C THR A 217 15.51 0.98 -11.45
N GLY A 218 14.97 -0.02 -10.73
CA GLY A 218 13.61 0.06 -10.19
C GLY A 218 13.43 1.24 -9.25
N LEU A 219 14.34 1.44 -8.29
CA LEU A 219 14.30 2.60 -7.38
C LEU A 219 14.44 3.94 -8.12
N ALA A 220 15.31 4.05 -9.13
CA ALA A 220 15.44 5.27 -9.92
C ALA A 220 14.12 5.64 -10.62
N MET A 221 13.46 4.65 -11.27
CA MET A 221 12.15 4.85 -11.91
C MET A 221 11.07 5.24 -10.91
N LEU A 222 11.06 4.61 -9.73
CA LEU A 222 10.12 4.96 -8.66
C LEU A 222 10.35 6.37 -8.14
N HIS A 223 11.59 6.81 -8.00
CA HIS A 223 11.87 8.20 -7.60
C HIS A 223 11.40 9.21 -8.65
N GLU A 224 11.50 8.90 -9.94
CA GLU A 224 10.95 9.75 -10.99
C GLU A 224 9.41 9.78 -10.94
N ALA A 225 8.75 8.63 -10.78
CA ALA A 225 7.29 8.56 -10.60
C ALA A 225 6.84 9.33 -9.34
N ALA A 226 7.57 9.20 -8.24
CA ALA A 226 7.29 9.92 -6.99
C ALA A 226 7.42 11.45 -7.12
N ALA A 227 8.37 11.93 -7.92
CA ALA A 227 8.66 13.35 -8.08
C ALA A 227 7.78 14.03 -9.14
N HIS A 228 7.42 13.33 -10.19
CA HIS A 228 6.82 13.91 -11.40
C HIS A 228 5.55 13.19 -11.89
N GLY A 229 5.19 12.04 -11.33
CA GLY A 229 3.95 11.34 -11.65
C GLY A 229 2.74 12.16 -11.22
N VAL A 230 1.71 12.18 -12.04
CA VAL A 230 0.45 12.88 -11.75
C VAL A 230 -0.52 11.96 -11.02
N ASN A 231 -0.71 10.75 -11.53
CA ASN A 231 -1.61 9.75 -10.95
C ASN A 231 -0.90 8.76 -10.00
N THR A 232 0.41 8.58 -10.14
CA THR A 232 1.16 7.51 -9.47
C THR A 232 2.15 8.00 -8.42
N SER A 233 2.17 9.32 -8.13
CA SER A 233 3.14 9.90 -7.18
C SER A 233 2.98 9.37 -5.76
N VAL A 234 1.74 9.20 -5.29
CA VAL A 234 1.45 8.73 -3.92
C VAL A 234 1.82 7.25 -3.79
N GLU A 235 1.43 6.42 -4.76
CA GLU A 235 1.75 5.00 -4.83
C GLU A 235 3.27 4.80 -4.91
N ALA A 236 3.96 5.56 -5.74
CA ALA A 236 5.41 5.47 -5.87
C ALA A 236 6.13 5.79 -4.55
N ARG A 237 5.71 6.85 -3.84
CA ARG A 237 6.25 7.19 -2.51
C ARG A 237 5.96 6.11 -1.48
N THR A 238 4.76 5.54 -1.48
CA THR A 238 4.36 4.45 -0.57
C THR A 238 5.21 3.20 -0.82
N VAL A 239 5.40 2.82 -2.10
CA VAL A 239 6.24 1.69 -2.49
C VAL A 239 7.72 1.93 -2.16
N ILE A 240 8.23 3.15 -2.36
CA ILE A 240 9.59 3.54 -1.94
C ILE A 240 9.76 3.34 -0.43
N ALA A 241 8.81 3.79 0.39
CA ALA A 241 8.88 3.61 1.83
C ALA A 241 8.92 2.13 2.23
N LEU A 242 8.11 1.28 1.58
CA LEU A 242 8.14 -0.17 1.77
C LEU A 242 9.50 -0.77 1.39
N PHE A 243 10.08 -0.38 0.25
CA PHE A 243 11.37 -0.91 -0.18
C PHE A 243 12.52 -0.43 0.71
N LEU A 244 12.49 0.82 1.15
CA LEU A 244 13.43 1.36 2.13
C LEU A 244 13.36 0.59 3.46
N ARG A 245 12.14 0.27 3.93
CA ARG A 245 11.92 -0.58 5.10
C ARG A 245 12.57 -1.95 4.94
N ARG A 246 12.35 -2.63 3.79
CA ARG A 246 12.97 -3.93 3.49
C ARG A 246 14.50 -3.88 3.46
N GLU A 247 15.08 -2.73 3.14
CA GLU A 247 16.53 -2.48 3.14
C GLU A 247 17.05 -1.94 4.48
N SER A 248 16.18 -1.90 5.51
CA SER A 248 16.49 -1.35 6.85
C SER A 248 16.91 0.14 6.84
N LYS A 249 16.53 0.87 5.78
CA LYS A 249 16.73 2.32 5.64
C LYS A 249 15.57 3.08 6.28
N TYR A 250 15.35 2.81 7.55
CA TYR A 250 14.15 3.28 8.26
C TYR A 250 14.03 4.80 8.29
N GLN A 251 15.13 5.54 8.45
CA GLN A 251 15.09 7.00 8.52
C GLN A 251 14.62 7.64 7.20
N GLU A 252 15.09 7.11 6.08
CA GLU A 252 14.65 7.55 4.76
C GLU A 252 13.16 7.23 4.56
N ALA A 253 12.71 6.02 4.94
CA ALA A 253 11.30 5.63 4.89
C ALA A 253 10.41 6.55 5.74
N ILE A 254 10.84 6.89 6.98
CA ILE A 254 10.11 7.80 7.88
C ILE A 254 9.94 9.18 7.22
N GLN A 255 10.95 9.71 6.54
CA GLN A 255 10.83 11.01 5.88
C GLN A 255 9.77 10.97 4.76
N VAL A 256 9.77 9.91 3.94
CA VAL A 256 8.75 9.73 2.89
C VAL A 256 7.35 9.67 3.48
N ILE A 257 7.14 8.83 4.50
CA ILE A 257 5.83 8.66 5.14
C ILE A 257 5.35 9.95 5.83
N ARG A 258 6.25 10.73 6.44
CA ARG A 258 5.90 12.03 7.02
C ARG A 258 5.37 13.01 6.00
N THR A 259 5.94 13.02 4.79
CA THR A 259 5.43 13.86 3.71
C THR A 259 4.03 13.43 3.32
N LEU A 260 3.79 12.13 3.11
CA LEU A 260 2.46 11.58 2.80
C LEU A 260 1.45 11.87 3.92
N LYS A 261 1.83 11.68 5.17
CA LYS A 261 0.98 12.00 6.33
C LYS A 261 0.62 13.49 6.41
N SER A 262 1.54 14.37 6.01
CA SER A 262 1.27 15.82 5.96
C SER A 262 0.29 16.20 4.84
N GLU A 263 0.37 15.54 3.68
CA GLU A 263 -0.52 15.75 2.54
C GLU A 263 -1.91 15.13 2.78
N TYR A 264 -1.94 13.96 3.41
CA TYR A 264 -3.16 13.18 3.70
C TYR A 264 -3.32 12.92 5.20
N PRO A 265 -3.59 13.97 6.00
CA PRO A 265 -3.58 13.86 7.47
C PRO A 265 -4.70 12.99 8.04
N ARG A 266 -5.69 12.62 7.23
CA ARG A 266 -6.80 11.74 7.64
C ARG A 266 -6.60 10.30 7.17
N ASP A 267 -5.45 9.96 6.57
CA ASP A 267 -5.05 8.59 6.31
C ASP A 267 -4.47 7.95 7.58
N PHE A 268 -5.22 7.03 8.16
CA PHE A 268 -4.82 6.29 9.35
C PHE A 268 -3.54 5.46 9.12
N LEU A 269 -3.37 4.91 7.91
CA LEU A 269 -2.25 4.03 7.60
C LEU A 269 -0.91 4.77 7.57
N PHE A 270 -0.85 6.02 7.08
CA PHE A 270 0.39 6.79 7.11
C PHE A 270 0.83 7.14 8.54
N HIS A 271 -0.12 7.37 9.45
CA HIS A 271 0.19 7.53 10.87
C HIS A 271 0.69 6.22 11.50
N LEU A 272 0.04 5.11 11.19
CA LEU A 272 0.41 3.77 11.66
C LEU A 272 1.80 3.39 11.15
N GLU A 273 2.07 3.65 9.87
CA GLU A 273 3.35 3.32 9.25
C GLU A 273 4.52 4.14 9.84
N GLU A 274 4.33 5.43 10.12
CA GLU A 274 5.38 6.20 10.82
C GLU A 274 5.71 5.56 12.17
N ALA A 275 4.70 5.16 12.94
CA ALA A 275 4.90 4.53 14.24
C ALA A 275 5.59 3.16 14.11
N ASN A 276 5.17 2.35 13.12
CA ASN A 276 5.78 1.05 12.81
C ASN A 276 7.25 1.19 12.41
N LEU A 277 7.57 2.13 11.52
CA LEU A 277 8.94 2.39 11.07
C LEU A 277 9.86 2.84 12.22
N ARG A 278 9.37 3.70 13.11
CA ARG A 278 10.11 4.09 14.32
C ARG A 278 10.40 2.91 15.23
N LYS A 279 9.40 2.04 15.42
CA LYS A 279 9.56 0.80 16.19
C LYS A 279 10.64 -0.09 15.57
N ASP A 280 10.58 -0.30 14.26
CA ASP A 280 11.53 -1.15 13.55
C ASP A 280 12.93 -0.53 13.46
N ALA A 281 13.04 0.80 13.48
CA ALA A 281 14.31 1.55 13.62
C ALA A 281 14.95 1.45 15.01
N GLY A 282 14.27 0.83 15.97
CA GLY A 282 14.75 0.78 17.37
C GLY A 282 14.51 2.07 18.16
N GLU A 283 13.76 3.03 17.62
CA GLU A 283 13.37 4.28 18.30
C GLU A 283 12.21 4.07 19.28
N GLY A 284 12.36 3.12 20.21
CA GLY A 284 11.24 2.60 21.00
C GLY A 284 10.36 3.65 21.67
N MET A 285 10.95 4.67 22.34
CA MET A 285 10.14 5.74 22.96
C MET A 285 9.49 6.66 21.93
N ALA A 286 10.16 6.97 20.81
CA ALA A 286 9.56 7.76 19.74
C ALA A 286 8.41 6.98 19.06
N ALA A 287 8.52 5.65 18.93
CA ALA A 287 7.43 4.81 18.47
C ALA A 287 6.22 4.85 19.43
N VAL A 288 6.46 4.75 20.75
CA VAL A 288 5.41 4.86 21.77
C VAL A 288 4.67 6.19 21.66
N VAL A 289 5.39 7.29 21.48
CA VAL A 289 4.79 8.62 21.28
C VAL A 289 3.95 8.63 20.00
N ALA A 290 4.49 8.15 18.88
CA ALA A 290 3.77 8.15 17.59
C ALA A 290 2.48 7.32 17.64
N TYR A 291 2.49 6.12 18.26
CA TYR A 291 1.27 5.33 18.45
C TYR A 291 0.25 6.04 19.36
N ARG A 292 0.69 6.70 20.43
CA ARG A 292 -0.20 7.44 21.32
C ARG A 292 -0.83 8.65 20.61
N GLU A 293 -0.09 9.37 19.78
CA GLU A 293 -0.60 10.47 18.96
C GLU A 293 -1.63 9.99 17.95
N LEU A 294 -1.36 8.84 17.27
CA LEU A 294 -2.31 8.20 16.38
C LEU A 294 -3.62 7.85 17.11
N LEU A 295 -3.53 7.19 18.25
CA LEU A 295 -4.70 6.79 19.05
C LEU A 295 -5.45 8.00 19.60
N ALA A 296 -4.75 9.07 20.01
CA ALA A 296 -5.37 10.32 20.43
C ALA A 296 -6.11 11.02 19.26
N SER A 297 -5.56 10.94 18.04
CA SER A 297 -6.23 11.45 16.85
C SER A 297 -7.46 10.62 16.51
N ALA A 298 -7.38 9.30 16.63
CA ALA A 298 -8.51 8.39 16.40
C ALA A 298 -9.64 8.54 17.43
N ALA A 299 -9.34 9.03 18.64
CA ALA A 299 -10.35 9.32 19.65
C ALA A 299 -11.18 10.58 19.32
N ARG A 300 -10.75 11.42 18.37
CA ARG A 300 -11.52 12.60 17.92
C ARG A 300 -12.61 12.14 16.95
N PRO A 301 -13.91 12.40 17.25
CA PRO A 301 -15.01 11.97 16.39
C PRO A 301 -14.82 12.44 14.94
N GLY A 302 -14.90 11.52 13.98
CA GLY A 302 -14.84 11.82 12.54
C GLY A 302 -13.47 12.30 12.03
N TYR A 303 -12.40 12.22 12.82
CA TYR A 303 -11.08 12.60 12.34
C TYR A 303 -10.57 11.62 11.27
N PHE A 304 -10.61 10.33 11.54
CA PHE A 304 -10.40 9.29 10.53
C PHE A 304 -11.76 8.74 10.09
N THR A 305 -11.95 8.54 8.80
CA THR A 305 -13.13 7.86 8.25
C THR A 305 -13.06 6.37 8.53
N GLU A 306 -11.88 5.79 8.33
CA GLU A 306 -11.55 4.40 8.64
C GLU A 306 -10.36 4.34 9.61
N SER A 307 -10.36 3.34 10.48
CA SER A 307 -9.27 3.10 11.44
C SER A 307 -9.16 1.62 11.78
N GLN A 308 -7.92 1.17 11.96
CA GLN A 308 -7.54 -0.18 12.40
C GLN A 308 -6.89 -0.07 13.79
N LEU A 309 -7.71 0.26 14.79
CA LEU A 309 -7.24 0.51 16.15
C LEU A 309 -6.54 -0.70 16.76
N GLU A 310 -6.95 -1.91 16.40
CA GLU A 310 -6.32 -3.17 16.81
C GLU A 310 -4.85 -3.21 16.42
N LEU A 311 -4.48 -2.76 15.21
CA LEU A 311 -3.09 -2.71 14.76
C LEU A 311 -2.29 -1.67 15.53
N ALA A 312 -2.89 -0.49 15.77
CA ALA A 312 -2.25 0.59 16.52
C ALA A 312 -2.00 0.20 17.99
N TYR A 313 -3.00 -0.40 18.66
CA TYR A 313 -2.83 -0.87 20.03
C TYR A 313 -1.84 -2.03 20.13
N PHE A 314 -1.86 -2.97 19.18
CA PHE A 314 -0.89 -4.05 19.13
C PHE A 314 0.54 -3.51 18.95
N GLY A 315 0.75 -2.60 17.99
CA GLY A 315 2.04 -1.96 17.77
C GLY A 315 2.54 -1.16 18.97
N LEU A 316 1.64 -0.46 19.67
CA LEU A 316 1.95 0.22 20.94
C LEU A 316 2.40 -0.78 21.99
N GLY A 317 1.72 -1.92 22.13
CA GLY A 317 2.10 -3.01 23.04
C GLY A 317 3.50 -3.54 22.73
N GLU A 318 3.81 -3.78 21.47
CA GLU A 318 5.15 -4.22 21.02
C GLU A 318 6.23 -3.18 21.37
N ALA A 319 5.96 -1.89 21.11
CA ALA A 319 6.91 -0.81 21.42
C ALA A 319 7.14 -0.68 22.93
N LEU A 320 6.09 -0.71 23.74
CA LEU A 320 6.18 -0.68 25.21
C LEU A 320 6.90 -1.89 25.80
N ARG A 321 6.59 -3.10 25.29
CA ARG A 321 7.27 -4.35 25.67
C ARG A 321 8.77 -4.27 25.40
N GLY A 322 9.16 -3.74 24.23
CA GLY A 322 10.56 -3.50 23.87
C GLY A 322 11.27 -2.53 24.82
N GLN A 323 10.54 -1.58 25.40
CA GLN A 323 11.03 -0.64 26.42
C GLN A 323 10.90 -1.18 27.86
N ARG A 324 10.47 -2.44 28.03
CA ARG A 324 10.24 -3.09 29.34
C ARG A 324 9.12 -2.46 30.19
N HIS A 325 8.24 -1.67 29.58
CA HIS A 325 7.04 -1.14 30.20
C HIS A 325 5.91 -2.21 30.17
N TYR A 326 6.16 -3.34 30.82
CA TYR A 326 5.35 -4.54 30.65
C TYR A 326 3.88 -4.36 31.09
N ALA A 327 3.62 -3.61 32.16
CA ALA A 327 2.25 -3.38 32.62
C ALA A 327 1.44 -2.59 31.57
N GLU A 328 2.00 -1.49 31.05
CA GLU A 328 1.36 -0.69 30.01
C GLU A 328 1.26 -1.45 28.68
N ALA A 329 2.26 -2.29 28.37
CA ALA A 329 2.23 -3.17 27.20
C ALA A 329 1.06 -4.17 27.26
N ALA A 330 0.82 -4.78 28.43
CA ALA A 330 -0.29 -5.69 28.64
C ALA A 330 -1.63 -5.00 28.40
N GLU A 331 -1.82 -3.79 28.96
CA GLU A 331 -3.04 -3.02 28.73
C GLU A 331 -3.25 -2.68 27.24
N ALA A 332 -2.17 -2.32 26.51
CA ALA A 332 -2.25 -2.02 25.09
C ALA A 332 -2.64 -3.28 24.28
N TYR A 333 -2.05 -4.42 24.56
CA TYR A 333 -2.42 -5.68 23.92
C TYR A 333 -3.86 -6.12 24.24
N GLU A 334 -4.31 -5.93 25.48
CA GLU A 334 -5.71 -6.20 25.84
C GLU A 334 -6.68 -5.29 25.06
N LYS A 335 -6.36 -4.00 24.94
CA LYS A 335 -7.13 -3.08 24.09
C LYS A 335 -7.17 -3.55 22.65
N ALA A 336 -6.04 -3.98 22.08
CA ALA A 336 -6.01 -4.56 20.73
C ALA A 336 -6.93 -5.76 20.58
N ALA A 337 -6.91 -6.68 21.58
CA ALA A 337 -7.71 -7.91 21.56
C ALA A 337 -9.22 -7.67 21.65
N TRP A 338 -9.65 -6.52 22.16
CA TRP A 338 -11.06 -6.22 22.40
C TRP A 338 -11.62 -5.10 21.52
N THR A 339 -10.89 -4.66 20.49
CA THR A 339 -11.47 -3.78 19.45
C THR A 339 -12.57 -4.51 18.68
N GLN A 340 -13.51 -3.75 18.15
CA GLN A 340 -14.67 -4.34 17.45
C GLN A 340 -14.28 -5.08 16.16
N LYS A 341 -13.23 -4.60 15.47
CA LYS A 341 -12.80 -5.13 14.16
C LYS A 341 -11.67 -6.18 14.26
N VAL A 342 -11.20 -6.55 15.46
CA VAL A 342 -10.05 -7.44 15.61
C VAL A 342 -10.30 -8.81 14.99
N GLY A 343 -9.41 -9.23 14.10
CA GLY A 343 -9.40 -10.56 13.54
C GLY A 343 -8.96 -11.63 14.55
N PRO A 344 -9.40 -12.91 14.39
CA PRO A 344 -9.12 -13.98 15.36
C PRO A 344 -7.63 -14.16 15.64
N GLU A 345 -6.80 -14.10 14.61
CA GLU A 345 -5.36 -14.29 14.73
C GLU A 345 -4.69 -13.19 15.57
N LEU A 346 -5.01 -11.92 15.29
CA LEU A 346 -4.48 -10.80 16.06
C LEU A 346 -4.99 -10.80 17.49
N LYS A 347 -6.25 -11.19 17.71
CA LYS A 347 -6.82 -11.36 19.06
C LYS A 347 -6.04 -12.38 19.89
N ILE A 348 -5.76 -13.56 19.32
CA ILE A 348 -4.99 -14.61 19.99
C ILE A 348 -3.56 -14.11 20.29
N ARG A 349 -2.91 -13.46 19.34
CA ARG A 349 -1.56 -12.90 19.52
C ARG A 349 -1.54 -11.87 20.64
N SER A 350 -2.49 -10.97 20.63
CA SER A 350 -2.60 -9.89 21.61
C SER A 350 -2.82 -10.44 23.02
N LEU A 351 -3.75 -11.39 23.20
CA LEU A 351 -4.02 -11.99 24.51
C LEU A 351 -2.84 -12.82 25.02
N LEU A 352 -2.16 -13.56 24.15
CA LEU A 352 -0.94 -14.28 24.54
C LEU A 352 0.15 -13.30 25.00
N ALA A 353 0.40 -12.23 24.24
CA ALA A 353 1.40 -11.22 24.58
C ALA A 353 1.05 -10.46 25.87
N ALA A 354 -0.23 -10.13 26.07
CA ALA A 354 -0.71 -9.53 27.33
C ALA A 354 -0.41 -10.43 28.52
N GLY A 355 -0.74 -11.72 28.41
CA GLY A 355 -0.46 -12.70 29.46
C GLY A 355 1.04 -12.81 29.80
N GLU A 356 1.90 -12.82 28.77
CA GLU A 356 3.37 -12.81 28.99
C GLU A 356 3.83 -11.54 29.70
N CYS A 357 3.31 -10.38 29.31
CA CYS A 357 3.63 -9.10 29.96
C CYS A 357 3.13 -9.06 31.41
N HIS A 358 1.94 -9.55 31.70
CA HIS A 358 1.40 -9.68 33.06
C HIS A 358 2.25 -10.59 33.94
N ASP A 359 2.72 -11.73 33.42
CA ASP A 359 3.61 -12.62 34.14
C ASP A 359 4.91 -11.93 34.57
N VAL A 360 5.56 -11.22 33.63
CA VAL A 360 6.80 -10.49 33.91
C VAL A 360 6.58 -9.32 34.89
N SER A 361 5.37 -8.74 34.91
CA SER A 361 4.98 -7.69 35.85
C SER A 361 4.51 -8.26 37.23
N GLY A 362 4.58 -9.57 37.45
CA GLY A 362 4.12 -10.20 38.68
C GLY A 362 2.59 -10.27 38.84
N GLN A 363 1.83 -9.97 37.76
CA GLN A 363 0.36 -9.93 37.78
C GLN A 363 -0.25 -11.25 37.33
N ARG A 364 0.12 -12.36 38.02
CA ARG A 364 -0.23 -13.72 37.61
C ARG A 364 -1.72 -13.95 37.37
N SER A 365 -2.59 -13.38 38.17
CA SER A 365 -4.04 -13.53 38.01
C SER A 365 -4.55 -12.96 36.70
N LEU A 366 -4.00 -11.85 36.25
CA LEU A 366 -4.30 -11.23 34.95
C LEU A 366 -3.69 -12.06 33.82
N ALA A 367 -2.45 -12.53 33.98
CA ALA A 367 -1.81 -13.42 33.01
C ALA A 367 -2.66 -14.65 32.70
N VAL A 368 -3.19 -15.31 33.73
CA VAL A 368 -4.06 -16.49 33.60
C VAL A 368 -5.32 -16.16 32.79
N LYS A 369 -5.97 -15.00 33.05
CA LYS A 369 -7.14 -14.55 32.28
C LYS A 369 -6.81 -14.34 30.82
N SER A 370 -5.70 -13.64 30.51
CA SER A 370 -5.29 -13.38 29.15
C SER A 370 -4.93 -14.65 28.38
N TYR A 371 -4.22 -15.62 29.02
CA TYR A 371 -3.94 -16.93 28.42
C TYR A 371 -5.21 -17.74 28.16
N GLN A 372 -6.17 -17.74 29.11
CA GLN A 372 -7.44 -18.41 28.87
C GLN A 372 -8.19 -17.78 27.72
N GLY A 373 -8.26 -16.45 27.65
CA GLY A 373 -8.86 -15.75 26.54
C GLY A 373 -8.20 -16.08 25.19
N ALA A 374 -6.87 -16.24 25.15
CA ALA A 374 -6.17 -16.67 23.93
C ALA A 374 -6.56 -18.08 23.50
N ILE A 375 -6.73 -19.02 24.46
CA ILE A 375 -7.19 -20.39 24.19
C ILE A 375 -8.62 -20.38 23.68
N ASP A 376 -9.50 -19.62 24.31
CA ASP A 376 -10.92 -19.56 23.96
C ASP A 376 -11.12 -18.93 22.55
N ALA A 377 -10.29 -17.94 22.19
CA ALA A 377 -10.32 -17.31 20.87
C ALA A 377 -9.87 -18.23 19.72
N GLY A 378 -9.04 -19.25 20.01
CA GLY A 378 -8.59 -20.20 18.99
C GLY A 378 -7.99 -21.48 19.58
N PRO A 379 -8.81 -22.41 20.09
CA PRO A 379 -8.36 -23.54 20.87
C PRO A 379 -7.43 -24.52 20.14
N ASN A 380 -7.49 -24.54 18.81
CA ASN A 380 -6.72 -25.47 17.97
C ASN A 380 -5.51 -24.82 17.30
N THR A 381 -5.03 -23.69 17.84
CA THR A 381 -3.86 -22.96 17.27
C THR A 381 -2.59 -23.30 18.06
N SER A 382 -1.44 -23.23 17.39
CA SER A 382 -0.13 -23.36 18.07
C SER A 382 0.07 -22.34 19.19
N ARG A 383 -0.54 -21.15 19.06
CA ARG A 383 -0.50 -20.12 20.11
C ARG A 383 -1.34 -20.50 21.33
N ALA A 384 -2.48 -21.17 21.15
CA ALA A 384 -3.24 -21.72 22.26
C ALA A 384 -2.43 -22.80 23.02
N ASP A 385 -1.61 -23.59 22.32
CA ASP A 385 -0.71 -24.55 22.97
C ASP A 385 0.37 -23.84 23.80
N VAL A 386 0.93 -22.75 23.29
CA VAL A 386 1.83 -21.89 24.08
C VAL A 386 1.11 -21.33 25.30
N ALA A 387 -0.11 -20.80 25.14
CA ALA A 387 -0.90 -20.29 26.27
C ALA A 387 -1.18 -21.38 27.33
N ARG A 388 -1.56 -22.61 26.94
CA ARG A 388 -1.71 -23.77 27.87
C ARG A 388 -0.42 -24.07 28.63
N LYS A 389 0.74 -24.00 27.96
CA LYS A 389 2.04 -24.16 28.62
C LYS A 389 2.29 -23.04 29.65
N ARG A 390 1.96 -21.79 29.31
CA ARG A 390 2.10 -20.61 30.20
C ARG A 390 1.13 -20.67 31.40
N LEU A 391 -0.04 -21.26 31.26
CA LEU A 391 -0.93 -21.49 32.39
C LEU A 391 -0.27 -22.37 33.47
N ARG A 392 0.56 -23.35 33.05
CA ARG A 392 1.27 -24.25 33.97
C ARG A 392 2.59 -23.66 34.47
N THR A 393 3.30 -22.96 33.57
CA THR A 393 4.63 -22.40 33.83
C THR A 393 4.62 -20.93 33.42
N PRO A 394 4.64 -19.99 34.38
CA PRO A 394 4.65 -18.56 34.08
C PRO A 394 5.80 -18.17 33.14
N TYR A 395 5.56 -17.19 32.31
CA TYR A 395 6.59 -16.59 31.45
C TYR A 395 7.53 -15.73 32.32
N LYS A 396 8.84 -15.91 32.17
CA LYS A 396 9.85 -15.23 33.01
C LYS A 396 10.58 -14.08 32.29
N GLY A 397 10.19 -13.80 31.03
CA GLY A 397 11.00 -12.95 30.19
C GLY A 397 12.19 -13.72 29.56
N ASN A 398 12.77 -13.19 28.51
CA ASN A 398 14.04 -13.63 27.95
C ASN A 398 15.13 -12.69 28.38
#